data_242244f8bd6c16add90c4e2c0bd7ca98
#
_entry.id   242244f8bd6c16add90c4e2c0bd7ca98
#
_cell.length_a   1.000
_cell.length_b   1.000
_cell.length_c   1.000
_cell.angle_alpha   90.00
_cell.angle_beta   90.00
_cell.angle_gamma   90.00
#
_symmetry.space_group_name_H-M   'P 1'
#
loop_
_entity.id
_entity.type
_entity.pdbx_description
1 polymer ?
#
loop_
_entity_poly.entity_id
_entity_poly.type
_entity_poly.pdbx_seq_one_letter_code
_entity_poly.pdbx_strand_id
1 'polypeptide(L)' 'MHEYIVTFWCDGDVSDIYVHANNEADAIELASYGMDGYPEMVTDVHTGKAYYIPKKEG' A
#
# COMPACT_ATOMS: atom_id res chain seq x y z
N MET A 1 -4.79 -0.88 -16.03
CA MET A 1 -3.95 -0.67 -14.85
C MET A 1 -4.34 0.61 -14.15
N HIS A 2 -4.33 0.57 -12.84
CA HIS A 2 -4.65 1.72 -12.02
C HIS A 2 -3.44 2.17 -11.23
N GLU A 3 -3.46 3.41 -10.81
CA GLU A 3 -2.41 3.95 -9.96
C GLU A 3 -2.85 3.88 -8.51
N TYR A 4 -1.94 3.41 -7.66
CA TYR A 4 -2.19 3.30 -6.23
C TYR A 4 -1.01 3.86 -5.45
N ILE A 5 -1.32 4.36 -4.26
CA ILE A 5 -0.31 4.72 -3.28
C ILE A 5 -0.46 3.76 -2.11
N VAL A 6 0.60 3.03 -1.82
CA VAL A 6 0.60 2.11 -0.67
C VAL A 6 1.40 2.77 0.44
N THR A 7 0.77 2.94 1.58
CA THR A 7 1.37 3.58 2.75
C THR A 7 1.92 2.52 3.67
N PHE A 8 3.21 2.62 3.98
CA PHE A 8 3.91 1.68 4.84
C PHE A 8 4.24 2.32 6.17
N TRP A 9 4.16 1.52 7.20
CA TRP A 9 4.58 1.90 8.54
C TRP A 9 5.84 1.13 8.91
N CYS A 10 6.85 1.85 9.33
CA CYS A 10 8.11 1.25 9.76
C CYS A 10 8.71 2.08 10.89
N ASP A 11 8.72 1.53 12.11
CA ASP A 11 9.34 2.15 13.29
C ASP A 11 8.96 3.62 13.51
N GLY A 12 7.69 3.93 13.40
CA GLY A 12 7.22 5.28 13.64
C GLY A 12 7.28 6.18 12.42
N ASP A 13 7.87 5.72 11.33
CA ASP A 13 7.92 6.46 10.08
C ASP A 13 6.89 5.94 9.10
N VAL A 14 6.34 6.84 8.32
CA VAL A 14 5.36 6.51 7.28
C VAL A 14 5.97 6.82 5.93
N SER A 15 5.87 5.87 5.01
CA SER A 15 6.38 6.03 3.64
C SER A 15 5.30 5.68 2.65
N ASP A 16 5.16 6.48 1.60
CA ASP A 16 4.21 6.24 0.53
C ASP A 16 4.93 5.76 -0.71
N ILE A 17 4.44 4.65 -1.27
CA ILE A 17 5.00 4.08 -2.49
C ILE A 17 3.94 4.14 -3.59
N TYR A 18 4.31 4.69 -4.71
CA TYR A 18 3.44 4.85 -5.87
C TYR A 18 3.64 3.66 -6.81
N VAL A 19 2.55 2.94 -7.10
CA VAL A 19 2.63 1.76 -7.96
C VAL A 19 1.49 1.73 -8.97
N HIS A 20 1.70 1.04 -10.07
CA HIS A 20 0.66 0.72 -11.05
C HIS A 20 0.31 -0.76 -10.89
N ALA A 21 -0.97 -1.05 -10.74
CA ALA A 21 -1.43 -2.42 -10.53
C ALA A 21 -2.85 -2.58 -11.05
N ASN A 22 -3.30 -3.83 -11.13
CA ASN A 22 -4.64 -4.11 -11.61
C ASN A 22 -5.71 -3.95 -10.53
N ASN A 23 -5.31 -4.11 -9.28
CA ASN A 23 -6.21 -4.00 -8.14
C ASN A 23 -5.39 -3.73 -6.87
N GLU A 24 -6.09 -3.52 -5.77
CA GLU A 24 -5.44 -3.18 -4.50
C GLU A 24 -4.51 -4.27 -4.00
N ALA A 25 -4.91 -5.53 -4.13
CA ALA A 25 -4.08 -6.64 -3.68
C ALA A 25 -2.75 -6.70 -4.43
N ASP A 26 -2.80 -6.51 -5.74
CA ASP A 26 -1.59 -6.47 -6.56
C ASP A 26 -0.72 -5.26 -6.21
N ALA A 27 -1.34 -4.12 -5.93
CA ALA A 27 -0.62 -2.92 -5.55
C ALA A 27 0.16 -3.13 -4.26
N ILE A 28 -0.46 -3.75 -3.26
CA ILE A 28 0.18 -4.04 -1.99
C ILE A 28 1.36 -4.99 -2.20
N GLU A 29 1.16 -6.02 -3.00
CA GLU A 29 2.21 -6.99 -3.27
C GLU A 29 3.41 -6.34 -3.98
N LEU A 30 3.13 -5.57 -5.02
CA LEU A 30 4.20 -4.89 -5.77
C LEU A 30 4.98 -3.91 -4.89
N ALA A 31 4.26 -3.13 -4.09
CA ALA A 31 4.90 -2.14 -3.22
C ALA A 31 5.71 -2.79 -2.10
N SER A 32 5.35 -4.01 -1.71
CA SER A 32 6.03 -4.71 -0.62
C SER A 32 7.41 -5.21 -1.01
N TYR A 33 7.68 -5.35 -2.29
CA TYR A 33 9.02 -5.74 -2.73
C TYR A 33 10.00 -4.61 -2.43
N GLY A 34 10.99 -4.88 -1.66
CA GLY A 34 12.03 -3.91 -1.35
C GLY A 34 11.69 -2.89 -0.28
N MET A 35 10.56 -3.03 0.38
CA MET A 35 10.19 -2.16 1.49
C MET A 35 10.27 -2.89 2.81
N ASP A 36 10.86 -2.22 3.81
CA ASP A 36 10.81 -2.69 5.19
C ASP A 36 9.52 -2.18 5.82
N GLY A 37 9.04 -2.88 6.83
CA GLY A 37 7.80 -2.52 7.48
C GLY A 37 6.61 -3.24 6.88
N TYR A 38 5.41 -2.79 7.18
CA TYR A 38 4.20 -3.43 6.69
C TYR A 38 3.26 -2.40 6.06
N PRO A 39 2.47 -2.84 5.06
CA PRO A 39 1.53 -1.93 4.42
C PRO A 39 0.35 -1.65 5.36
N GLU A 40 0.05 -0.38 5.54
CA GLU A 40 -1.02 0.05 6.43
C GLU A 40 -2.28 0.44 5.64
N MET A 41 -2.09 1.08 4.51
CA MET A 41 -3.19 1.62 3.73
C MET A 41 -2.86 1.62 2.25
N VAL A 42 -3.87 1.42 1.42
CA VAL A 42 -3.73 1.56 -0.02
C VAL A 42 -4.76 2.58 -0.51
N THR A 43 -4.31 3.52 -1.32
CA THR A 43 -5.17 4.58 -1.87
C THR A 43 -5.25 4.44 -3.37
N ASP A 44 -6.49 4.40 -3.90
CA ASP A 44 -6.71 4.45 -5.33
C ASP A 44 -6.63 5.91 -5.77
N VAL A 45 -5.61 6.25 -6.54
CA VAL A 45 -5.36 7.62 -6.96
C VAL A 45 -6.48 8.13 -7.87
N HIS A 46 -7.06 7.23 -8.66
CA HIS A 46 -8.09 7.61 -9.62
C HIS A 46 -9.40 8.01 -8.93
N THR A 47 -9.81 7.25 -7.93
CA THR A 47 -11.08 7.52 -7.21
C THR A 47 -10.89 8.34 -5.95
N GLY A 48 -9.67 8.39 -5.43
CA GLY A 48 -9.37 9.03 -4.15
C GLY A 48 -9.76 8.21 -2.93
N LYS A 49 -10.22 6.99 -3.12
CA LYS A 49 -10.62 6.13 -2.01
C LYS A 49 -9.41 5.46 -1.39
N ALA A 50 -9.39 5.45 -0.06
CA ALA A 50 -8.35 4.79 0.70
C ALA A 50 -8.93 3.62 1.50
N TYR A 51 -8.20 2.53 1.56
CA TYR A 51 -8.59 1.33 2.28
C TYR A 51 -7.50 0.97 3.27
N TYR A 52 -7.88 0.79 4.52
CA TYR A 52 -6.94 0.34 5.54
C TYR A 52 -6.75 -1.17 5.42
N ILE A 53 -5.50 -1.58 5.53
CA ILE A 53 -5.14 -2.98 5.42
C ILE A 53 -5.15 -3.59 6.82
N PRO A 54 -5.95 -4.64 7.07
CA PRO A 54 -5.99 -5.27 8.38
C PRO A 54 -4.64 -5.84 8.77
N LYS A 55 -4.24 -5.62 10.01
CA LYS A 55 -3.04 -6.23 10.53
C LYS A 55 -3.26 -7.72 10.73
N LYS A 56 -2.33 -8.50 10.22
CA LYS A 56 -2.31 -9.92 10.54
C LYS A 56 -1.71 -10.09 11.92
N GLU A 57 -2.50 -10.59 12.83
CA GLU A 57 -1.99 -11.04 14.11
C GLU A 57 -1.50 -12.47 13.93
N GLY A 58 -0.25 -12.62 13.98
CA GLY A 58 0.38 -13.93 13.80
C GLY A 58 0.46 -14.70 15.07
#